data_dccab63b7b1c62f3c1c837394c4d566a
#
_entry.id   dccab63b7b1c62f3c1c837394c4d566a
#
_cell.length_a   1.000
_cell.length_b   1.000
_cell.length_c   1.000
_cell.angle_alpha   90.00
_cell.angle_beta   90.00
_cell.angle_gamma   90.00
#
_symmetry.space_group_name_H-M   'P 1'
#
loop_
_entity.id
_entity.type
_entity.pdbx_description
1 polymer ?
#
loop_
_entity_poly.entity_id
_entity_poly.type
_entity_poly.pdbx_seq_one_letter_code
_entity_poly.pdbx_strand_id
1 'polypeptide(L)' 'MKLWKVHIKDYYFGTIYYDLFVLADTESNMIRTVYDYPAYSKSDDAQIVGYDIIDVSDETNRVL' A
#
# COMPACT_ATOMS: atom_id res chain seq x y z
N MET A 1 -12.01 -3.22 9.55
CA MET A 1 -11.12 -2.95 8.44
C MET A 1 -10.07 -1.94 8.87
N LYS A 2 -8.87 -2.09 8.39
CA LYS A 2 -7.75 -1.24 8.78
C LYS A 2 -7.30 -0.39 7.61
N LEU A 3 -6.79 0.80 7.90
CA LEU A 3 -6.16 1.64 6.91
C LEU A 3 -4.65 1.47 7.02
N TRP A 4 -4.05 0.98 5.95
CA TRP A 4 -2.62 0.70 5.88
C TRP A 4 -1.94 1.78 5.06
N LYS A 5 -0.87 2.33 5.61
CA LYS A 5 0.03 3.19 4.85
C LYS A 5 1.21 2.35 4.44
N VAL A 6 1.28 1.99 3.17
CA VAL A 6 2.26 1.05 2.66
C VAL A 6 3.37 1.81 1.98
N HIS A 7 4.59 1.59 2.43
CA HIS A 7 5.77 2.29 1.92
C HIS A 7 6.35 1.50 0.76
N ILE A 8 6.45 2.14 -0.39
CA ILE A 8 6.93 1.53 -1.62
C ILE A 8 8.23 2.18 -2.02
N LYS A 9 9.19 1.35 -2.40
CA LYS A 9 10.42 1.78 -3.04
C LYS A 9 10.37 1.33 -4.49
N ASP A 10 10.67 2.22 -5.39
CA ASP A 10 10.66 1.92 -6.82
C ASP A 10 11.85 2.61 -7.48
N TYR A 11 12.03 2.35 -8.75
CA TYR A 11 13.08 2.98 -9.53
C TYR A 11 12.49 3.58 -10.80
N TYR A 12 12.69 4.88 -10.95
CA TYR A 12 12.26 5.60 -12.15
C TYR A 12 13.23 6.75 -12.36
N PHE A 13 14.23 6.53 -13.21
CA PHE A 13 15.35 7.47 -13.37
C PHE A 13 16.06 7.79 -12.05
N GLY A 14 16.04 6.86 -11.14
CA GLY A 14 16.58 7.00 -9.79
C GLY A 14 15.65 6.35 -8.80
N THR A 15 16.13 6.12 -7.59
CA THR A 15 15.32 5.54 -6.54
C THR A 15 14.26 6.53 -6.08
N ILE A 16 13.03 6.08 -6.02
CA ILE A 16 11.92 6.88 -5.50
C ILE A 16 11.21 6.12 -4.42
N TYR A 17 10.54 6.87 -3.53
CA TYR A 17 9.74 6.33 -2.45
C TYR A 17 8.37 6.98 -2.50
N TYR A 18 7.33 6.19 -2.30
CA TYR A 18 5.98 6.72 -2.21
C TYR A 18 5.14 5.83 -1.32
N ASP A 19 3.99 6.32 -0.91
CA ASP A 19 3.08 5.59 -0.05
C ASP A 19 1.78 5.29 -0.78
N LEU A 20 1.24 4.11 -0.50
CA LEU A 20 -0.10 3.74 -0.92
C LEU A 20 -0.96 3.58 0.32
N PHE A 21 -2.19 4.07 0.24
CA PHE A 21 -3.16 3.93 1.32
C PHE A 21 -4.15 2.86 0.93
N VAL A 22 -4.20 1.80 1.72
CA VAL A 22 -4.97 0.60 1.41
C VAL A 22 -5.91 0.28 2.55
N LEU A 23 -7.17 0.01 2.21
CA LEU A 23 -8.12 -0.53 3.18
C LEU A 23 -8.13 -2.04 3.03
N ALA A 24 -7.83 -2.74 4.11
CA ALA A 24 -7.80 -4.19 4.11
C ALA A 24 -7.97 -4.73 5.53
N ASP A 25 -8.52 -5.92 5.66
CA ASP A 25 -8.75 -6.54 6.94
C ASP A 25 -7.47 -7.13 7.53
N THR A 26 -6.63 -7.68 6.67
CA THR A 26 -5.44 -8.41 7.08
C THR A 26 -4.26 -7.96 6.25
N GLU A 27 -3.06 -8.28 6.75
CA GLU A 27 -1.83 -8.00 6.02
C GLU A 27 -1.82 -8.71 4.66
N SER A 28 -2.28 -9.95 4.61
CA SER A 28 -2.32 -10.71 3.36
C SER A 28 -3.19 -10.02 2.32
N ASN A 29 -4.34 -9.53 2.72
CA ASN A 29 -5.23 -8.82 1.81
C ASN A 29 -4.65 -7.47 1.39
N MET A 30 -3.98 -6.80 2.31
CA MET A 30 -3.29 -5.55 1.99
C MET A 30 -2.23 -5.79 0.92
N ILE A 31 -1.40 -6.80 1.09
CA ILE A 31 -0.33 -7.12 0.14
C ILE A 31 -0.92 -7.47 -1.22
N ARG A 32 -1.98 -8.27 -1.25
CA ARG A 32 -2.65 -8.63 -2.49
C ARG A 32 -3.18 -7.39 -3.21
N THR A 33 -3.77 -6.47 -2.47
CA THR A 33 -4.30 -5.24 -3.05
C THR A 33 -3.19 -4.40 -3.67
N VAL A 34 -2.05 -4.31 -3.00
CA VAL A 34 -0.89 -3.60 -3.55
C VAL A 34 -0.39 -4.28 -4.83
N TYR A 35 -0.31 -5.59 -4.82
CA TYR A 35 0.16 -6.35 -5.99
C TYR A 35 -0.75 -6.16 -7.20
N ASP A 36 -2.03 -5.94 -6.97
CA ASP A 36 -2.99 -5.70 -8.05
C ASP A 36 -3.03 -4.24 -8.51
N TYR A 37 -2.37 -3.36 -7.79
CA TYR A 37 -2.35 -1.95 -8.14
C TYR A 37 -1.46 -1.73 -9.37
N PRO A 38 -1.99 -1.12 -10.44
CA PRO A 38 -1.26 -1.07 -11.72
C PRO A 38 0.13 -0.42 -11.63
N ALA A 39 0.26 0.66 -10.88
CA ALA A 39 1.56 1.32 -10.75
C ALA A 39 2.60 0.40 -10.13
N TYR A 40 2.18 -0.49 -9.22
CA TYR A 40 3.06 -1.47 -8.61
C TYR A 40 3.29 -2.67 -9.54
N SER A 41 2.20 -3.22 -10.08
CA SER A 41 2.28 -4.47 -10.83
C SER A 41 3.02 -4.34 -12.15
N LYS A 42 3.06 -3.14 -12.73
CA LYS A 42 3.75 -2.89 -13.98
C LYS A 42 5.21 -2.53 -13.81
N SER A 43 5.65 -2.33 -12.58
CA SER A 43 7.04 -2.00 -12.31
C SER A 43 7.81 -3.26 -11.96
N ASP A 44 8.98 -3.44 -12.55
CA ASP A 44 9.84 -4.56 -12.23
C ASP A 44 10.66 -4.30 -10.97
N ASP A 45 10.72 -3.07 -10.53
CA ASP A 45 11.61 -2.66 -9.44
C ASP A 45 10.87 -2.30 -8.16
N ALA A 46 9.56 -2.23 -8.21
CA ALA A 46 8.77 -1.82 -7.04
C ALA A 46 8.80 -2.90 -5.97
N GLN A 47 8.95 -2.46 -4.72
CA GLN A 47 8.90 -3.38 -3.59
C GLN A 47 8.29 -2.69 -2.39
N ILE A 48 7.60 -3.49 -1.58
CA ILE A 48 7.07 -3.02 -0.30
C ILE A 48 8.22 -3.06 0.68
N VAL A 49 8.55 -1.90 1.25
CA VAL A 49 9.64 -1.81 2.21
C VAL A 49 9.16 -1.65 3.64
N GLY A 50 7.89 -1.44 3.84
CA GLY A 50 7.29 -1.34 5.17
C GLY A 50 5.85 -0.89 5.09
N TYR A 51 5.21 -0.84 6.24
CA TYR A 51 3.85 -0.32 6.33
C TYR A 51 3.54 0.07 7.76
N ASP A 52 2.53 0.93 7.91
CA ASP A 52 1.98 1.32 9.20
C ASP A 52 0.46 1.19 9.14
N ILE A 53 -0.15 0.87 10.27
CA ILE A 53 -1.60 0.91 10.38
C ILE A 53 -1.95 2.26 10.97
N ILE A 54 -2.67 3.06 10.19
CA ILE A 54 -2.98 4.44 10.57
C ILE A 54 -4.31 4.51 11.31
N ASP A 55 -5.26 3.70 10.89
CA ASP A 55 -6.62 3.76 11.39
C ASP A 55 -7.19 2.36 11.50
N VAL A 56 -7.67 2.02 12.67
CA VAL A 56 -8.29 0.74 12.95
C VAL A 56 -9.73 0.91 13.41
N SER A 57 -10.32 2.03 13.09
CA SER A 57 -11.68 2.33 13.50
C SER A 57 -12.66 1.35 12.88
N ASP A 58 -13.68 0.98 13.64
CA ASP A 58 -14.79 0.20 13.13
C ASP A 58 -15.75 1.05 12.30
N GLU A 59 -15.61 2.33 12.37
CA GLU A 59 -16.40 3.22 11.56
C GLU A 59 -15.87 3.16 10.14
N THR A 60 -16.67 2.67 9.28
CA THR A 60 -16.20 2.32 7.96
C THR A 60 -16.40 3.39 6.90
N ASN A 61 -17.04 4.46 7.24
CA ASN A 61 -17.42 5.47 6.25
C ASN A 61 -16.28 6.46 6.05
N ARG A 62 -15.20 5.96 5.55
CA ARG A 62 -14.01 6.76 5.29
C ARG A 62 -13.87 7.06 3.82
N VAL A 63 -13.58 8.31 3.53
CA VAL A 63 -13.21 8.72 2.19
C VAL A 63 -11.70 8.96 2.20
N LEU A 64 -11.04 8.32 1.31
CA LEU A 64 -9.59 8.37 1.22
C LEU A 64 -9.13 9.19 0.03
#